data_f2504ec279eeb9fae122700299fdc9a3
#
_entry.id   f2504ec279eeb9fae122700299fdc9a3
#
_cell.length_a   1.000
_cell.length_b   1.000
_cell.length_c   1.000
_cell.angle_alpha   90.00
_cell.angle_beta   90.00
_cell.angle_gamma   90.00
#
_symmetry.space_group_name_H-M   'P 1'
#
loop_
_entity.id
_entity.type
_entity.pdbx_description
1 polymer ?
#
loop_
_entity_poly.entity_id
_entity_poly.type
_entity_poly.pdbx_seq_one_letter_code
_entity_poly.pdbx_strand_id
1 'polypeptide(L)'
;MNSYLNTRYGEWLNRRRISNLARQIAVQKSQGTSSIPIVFFNASTRLQGLSLNAAFSLLTSWSLHLTGIPVVHYVCRSGMSHCVLGTNRADYKSPPPCKACIAQSRRLYAGSNVHWFEYKQDDTLTTEIRDLSINELSNFEYLATPSPTTRDSQSKSSNSSLPLGRLVLPSVRWALRRHNLPDDDKTLDLMREYILSANNIAREFAAFIDDQQPFAALIFNGIMYPEATTRWVAQNHGIRVITHEVGFQPFSGFFTDGDATAYPIHIPDKFELTPEQKKRLDVDLEQRFQGKFTMAGIRFWPEMRGLDEDFQHKAAQFQQIVPVFTNVVYDTSQVHANHLFPHMFVWLDLVLDLILLHPETLFIIRAHPDEMRPGTRKQSRESVRDWGVRNGVNDLNNVIYIDSQEYISSYELIQRAKFVMVYNSSIGMEAALMDVPVLCGGKARYTQYPTVFFPESPQEFQKTAEYFLNAEKIEVPPEFQHNAHRFLYYQLYRASLPFNQYLQTGSRLGFVQLKPFSWSELLPENSTTMQVIREGIINGSLAGLPVENGDRFLLPAVQ
;
A
#
# COMPACT_ATOMS: atom_id res chain seq x y z
N MET A 1 6.82 -32.63 12.89
CA MET A 1 5.84 -33.34 12.04
C MET A 1 4.41 -32.86 12.27
N ASN A 2 3.93 -32.66 13.49
CA ASN A 2 2.57 -32.17 13.78
C ASN A 2 2.23 -30.77 13.22
N SER A 3 3.15 -29.80 13.25
CA SER A 3 2.91 -28.43 12.76
C SER A 3 2.65 -28.39 11.24
N TYR A 4 3.39 -29.15 10.45
CA TYR A 4 3.21 -29.23 9.00
C TYR A 4 1.87 -29.86 8.59
N LEU A 5 1.46 -30.93 9.28
CA LEU A 5 0.17 -31.59 9.05
C LEU A 5 -1.00 -30.66 9.40
N ASN A 6 -0.91 -29.96 10.53
CA ASN A 6 -1.92 -28.97 10.94
C ASN A 6 -2.06 -27.82 9.94
N THR A 7 -0.95 -27.34 9.39
CA THR A 7 -0.96 -26.31 8.35
C THR A 7 -1.68 -26.79 7.09
N ARG A 8 -1.37 -27.99 6.61
CA ARG A 8 -2.01 -28.56 5.40
C ARG A 8 -3.49 -28.84 5.62
N TYR A 9 -3.87 -29.32 6.79
CA TYR A 9 -5.27 -29.55 7.15
C TYR A 9 -6.06 -28.24 7.20
N GLY A 10 -5.52 -27.20 7.83
CA GLY A 10 -6.14 -25.87 7.86
C GLY A 10 -6.33 -25.27 6.46
N GLU A 11 -5.34 -25.40 5.59
CA GLU A 11 -5.46 -24.97 4.19
C GLU A 11 -6.52 -25.77 3.42
N TRP A 12 -6.60 -27.07 3.63
CA TRP A 12 -7.62 -27.91 3.02
C TRP A 12 -9.04 -27.53 3.47
N LEU A 13 -9.23 -27.32 4.76
CA LEU A 13 -10.50 -26.85 5.33
C LEU A 13 -10.92 -25.50 4.73
N ASN A 14 -9.98 -24.54 4.65
CA ASN A 14 -10.25 -23.24 4.06
C ASN A 14 -10.67 -23.35 2.59
N ARG A 15 -9.97 -24.17 1.79
CA ARG A 15 -10.32 -24.42 0.39
C ARG A 15 -11.71 -25.02 0.24
N ARG A 16 -12.06 -25.98 1.10
CA ARG A 16 -13.41 -26.60 1.12
C ARG A 16 -14.48 -25.58 1.49
N ARG A 17 -14.20 -24.72 2.47
CA ARG A 17 -15.10 -23.65 2.92
C ARG A 17 -15.37 -22.65 1.80
N ILE A 18 -14.32 -22.14 1.14
CA ILE A 18 -14.42 -21.26 -0.01
C ILE A 18 -15.28 -21.91 -1.12
N SER A 19 -14.97 -23.14 -1.51
CA SER A 19 -15.71 -23.83 -2.59
C SER A 19 -17.17 -24.09 -2.25
N ASN A 20 -17.50 -24.31 -0.97
CA ASN A 20 -18.89 -24.49 -0.53
C ASN A 20 -19.67 -23.18 -0.59
N LEU A 21 -19.11 -22.10 -0.05
CA LEU A 21 -19.72 -20.78 -0.08
C LEU A 21 -19.90 -20.28 -1.52
N ALA A 22 -18.89 -20.41 -2.37
CA ALA A 22 -18.96 -20.02 -3.77
C ALA A 22 -20.13 -20.72 -4.50
N ARG A 23 -20.31 -22.04 -4.26
CA ARG A 23 -21.44 -22.79 -4.85
C ARG A 23 -22.79 -22.37 -4.28
N GLN A 24 -22.88 -22.12 -2.99
CA GLN A 24 -24.13 -21.63 -2.37
C GLN A 24 -24.52 -20.26 -2.93
N ILE A 25 -23.55 -19.35 -3.06
CA ILE A 25 -23.78 -18.00 -3.60
C ILE A 25 -24.17 -18.04 -5.08
N ALA A 26 -23.50 -18.87 -5.86
CA ALA A 26 -23.77 -18.97 -7.31
C ALA A 26 -25.21 -19.40 -7.65
N VAL A 27 -25.89 -20.13 -6.75
CA VAL A 27 -27.30 -20.56 -6.95
C VAL A 27 -28.33 -19.56 -6.41
N GLN A 28 -27.88 -18.55 -5.65
CA GLN A 28 -28.78 -17.50 -5.16
C GLN A 28 -29.15 -16.58 -6.33
N LYS A 29 -30.39 -16.66 -6.77
CA LYS A 29 -30.94 -15.74 -7.75
C LYS A 29 -31.44 -14.49 -7.03
N SER A 30 -30.68 -13.43 -7.06
CA SER A 30 -31.20 -12.12 -6.72
C SER A 30 -31.99 -11.58 -7.92
N GLN A 31 -33.12 -10.93 -7.68
CA GLN A 31 -33.84 -10.17 -8.72
C GLN A 31 -33.03 -8.89 -8.97
N GLY A 32 -32.08 -8.95 -9.90
CA GLY A 32 -31.18 -7.87 -10.20
C GLY A 32 -31.88 -6.68 -10.83
N THR A 33 -31.52 -5.49 -10.40
CA THR A 33 -32.00 -4.20 -10.93
C THR A 33 -31.04 -3.62 -11.97
N SER A 34 -29.83 -4.14 -12.13
CA SER A 34 -28.80 -3.66 -13.06
C SER A 34 -28.42 -4.73 -14.08
N SER A 35 -28.29 -4.33 -15.35
CA SER A 35 -27.73 -5.18 -16.42
C SER A 35 -26.23 -4.93 -16.66
N ILE A 36 -25.66 -3.86 -16.08
CA ILE A 36 -24.29 -3.41 -16.34
C ILE A 36 -23.37 -4.00 -15.26
N PRO A 37 -22.31 -4.74 -15.65
CA PRO A 37 -21.47 -5.42 -14.67
C PRO A 37 -20.46 -4.50 -13.98
N ILE A 38 -20.00 -4.95 -12.81
CA ILE A 38 -18.77 -4.48 -12.17
C ILE A 38 -17.67 -5.50 -12.44
N VAL A 39 -16.52 -5.02 -12.92
CA VAL A 39 -15.36 -5.88 -13.16
C VAL A 39 -14.42 -5.90 -11.95
N PHE A 40 -14.03 -7.09 -11.53
CA PHE A 40 -13.00 -7.33 -10.52
C PHE A 40 -11.73 -7.79 -11.21
N PHE A 41 -10.70 -6.93 -11.19
CA PHE A 41 -9.42 -7.27 -11.80
C PHE A 41 -8.57 -8.13 -10.85
N ASN A 42 -8.25 -9.33 -11.29
CA ASN A 42 -7.52 -10.33 -10.52
C ASN A 42 -6.30 -10.81 -11.30
N ALA A 43 -5.26 -9.96 -11.39
CA ALA A 43 -4.01 -10.27 -12.09
C ALA A 43 -3.30 -11.48 -11.49
N SER A 44 -3.37 -11.63 -10.16
CA SER A 44 -2.75 -12.74 -9.46
C SER A 44 -3.54 -13.09 -8.20
N THR A 45 -3.86 -14.37 -8.05
CA THR A 45 -4.29 -14.93 -6.78
C THR A 45 -3.08 -15.54 -6.10
N ARG A 46 -2.84 -15.21 -4.82
CA ARG A 46 -1.67 -15.74 -4.12
C ARG A 46 -1.63 -17.26 -4.15
N LEU A 47 -0.51 -17.81 -4.63
CA LEU A 47 -0.38 -19.24 -4.99
C LEU A 47 -0.53 -20.21 -3.83
N GLN A 48 -0.31 -19.76 -2.59
CA GLN A 48 -0.20 -20.64 -1.43
C GLN A 48 -1.23 -20.33 -0.34
N GLY A 49 -2.28 -19.58 -0.66
CA GLY A 49 -3.31 -19.24 0.31
C GLY A 49 -4.12 -18.01 -0.09
N LEU A 50 -4.99 -17.57 0.78
CA LEU A 50 -5.81 -16.38 0.63
C LEU A 50 -5.11 -15.21 1.35
N SER A 51 -4.73 -14.15 0.64
CA SER A 51 -4.25 -12.92 1.27
C SER A 51 -5.42 -12.06 1.74
N LEU A 52 -5.19 -11.08 2.62
CA LEU A 52 -6.21 -10.10 3.03
C LEU A 52 -6.86 -9.44 1.82
N ASN A 53 -6.07 -8.87 0.92
CA ASN A 53 -6.59 -8.16 -0.25
C ASN A 53 -7.39 -9.07 -1.20
N ALA A 54 -6.94 -10.31 -1.41
CA ALA A 54 -7.72 -11.29 -2.18
C ALA A 54 -9.03 -11.68 -1.48
N ALA A 55 -9.03 -11.73 -0.14
CA ALA A 55 -10.24 -11.99 0.64
C ALA A 55 -11.23 -10.81 0.56
N PHE A 56 -10.75 -9.57 0.68
CA PHE A 56 -11.60 -8.38 0.54
C PHE A 56 -12.28 -8.32 -0.83
N SER A 57 -11.50 -8.51 -1.90
CA SER A 57 -12.04 -8.59 -3.27
C SER A 57 -13.07 -9.70 -3.42
N LEU A 58 -12.77 -10.90 -2.94
CA LEU A 58 -13.67 -12.06 -3.04
C LEU A 58 -14.98 -11.85 -2.28
N LEU A 59 -14.92 -11.45 -1.01
CA LEU A 59 -16.10 -11.25 -0.16
C LEU A 59 -16.98 -10.10 -0.69
N THR A 60 -16.37 -9.02 -1.16
CA THR A 60 -17.07 -7.90 -1.82
C THR A 60 -17.78 -8.38 -3.09
N SER A 61 -17.12 -9.16 -3.94
CA SER A 61 -17.72 -9.69 -5.17
C SER A 61 -18.93 -10.59 -4.88
N TRP A 62 -18.84 -11.42 -3.85
CA TRP A 62 -19.95 -12.26 -3.40
C TRP A 62 -21.12 -11.45 -2.86
N SER A 63 -20.84 -10.42 -2.05
CA SER A 63 -21.88 -9.53 -1.53
C SER A 63 -22.62 -8.80 -2.66
N LEU A 64 -21.89 -8.24 -3.62
CA LEU A 64 -22.50 -7.56 -4.78
C LEU A 64 -23.33 -8.51 -5.62
N HIS A 65 -22.85 -9.72 -5.89
CA HIS A 65 -23.61 -10.75 -6.60
C HIS A 65 -24.93 -11.09 -5.91
N LEU A 66 -24.90 -11.27 -4.58
CA LEU A 66 -26.11 -11.57 -3.77
C LEU A 66 -27.14 -10.44 -3.82
N THR A 67 -26.73 -9.20 -4.06
CA THR A 67 -27.64 -8.05 -4.24
C THR A 67 -28.12 -7.85 -5.69
N GLY A 68 -27.79 -8.78 -6.59
CA GLY A 68 -28.21 -8.76 -7.99
C GLY A 68 -27.39 -7.85 -8.90
N ILE A 69 -26.26 -7.39 -8.44
CA ILE A 69 -25.32 -6.64 -9.26
C ILE A 69 -24.47 -7.65 -10.05
N PRO A 70 -24.45 -7.60 -11.38
CA PRO A 70 -23.61 -8.49 -12.17
C PRO A 70 -22.14 -8.25 -11.87
N VAL A 71 -21.41 -9.33 -11.61
CA VAL A 71 -19.97 -9.31 -11.33
C VAL A 71 -19.25 -10.13 -12.39
N VAL A 72 -18.18 -9.55 -12.96
CA VAL A 72 -17.26 -10.25 -13.85
C VAL A 72 -15.87 -10.23 -13.22
N HIS A 73 -15.28 -11.41 -13.03
CA HIS A 73 -13.89 -11.53 -12.65
C HIS A 73 -13.00 -11.55 -13.89
N TYR A 74 -12.15 -10.54 -14.05
CA TYR A 74 -11.14 -10.50 -15.11
C TYR A 74 -9.86 -11.11 -14.59
N VAL A 75 -9.50 -12.31 -15.07
CA VAL A 75 -8.52 -13.19 -14.42
C VAL A 75 -7.40 -13.58 -15.38
N CYS A 76 -6.17 -13.58 -14.88
CA CYS A 76 -5.00 -13.96 -15.64
C CYS A 76 -4.92 -15.47 -15.88
N ARG A 77 -4.76 -15.87 -17.14
CA ARG A 77 -4.47 -17.23 -17.60
C ARG A 77 -3.14 -17.25 -18.34
N SER A 78 -2.03 -17.08 -17.61
CA SER A 78 -0.71 -16.85 -18.22
C SER A 78 -0.70 -15.61 -19.14
N GLY A 79 -1.44 -14.56 -18.76
CA GLY A 79 -1.61 -13.33 -19.57
C GLY A 79 -0.45 -12.35 -19.43
N MET A 80 0.63 -12.75 -18.75
CA MET A 80 1.86 -11.98 -18.58
C MET A 80 3.05 -12.91 -18.78
N SER A 81 4.08 -12.48 -19.50
CA SER A 81 5.34 -13.20 -19.60
C SER A 81 6.03 -13.30 -18.24
N HIS A 82 6.05 -12.17 -17.49
CA HIS A 82 6.53 -12.06 -16.13
C HIS A 82 5.56 -11.28 -15.27
N CYS A 83 4.93 -11.89 -14.27
CA CYS A 83 4.08 -11.18 -13.33
C CYS A 83 4.83 -10.84 -12.04
N VAL A 84 4.48 -9.73 -11.39
CA VAL A 84 5.15 -9.21 -10.19
C VAL A 84 5.27 -10.26 -9.08
N LEU A 85 4.16 -10.93 -8.75
CA LEU A 85 4.14 -11.93 -7.67
C LEU A 85 4.76 -13.27 -8.05
N GLY A 86 4.80 -13.60 -9.34
CA GLY A 86 5.38 -14.83 -9.88
C GLY A 86 6.85 -14.72 -10.27
N THR A 87 7.40 -13.51 -10.33
CA THR A 87 8.81 -13.29 -10.66
C THR A 87 9.71 -13.92 -9.59
N ASN A 88 10.60 -14.81 -10.03
CA ASN A 88 11.63 -15.36 -9.17
C ASN A 88 12.77 -14.34 -9.00
N ARG A 89 12.92 -13.81 -7.80
CA ARG A 89 13.91 -12.76 -7.51
C ARG A 89 15.37 -13.24 -7.50
N ALA A 90 15.60 -14.53 -7.42
CA ALA A 90 16.95 -15.11 -7.54
C ALA A 90 17.32 -15.38 -9.01
N ASP A 91 16.32 -15.68 -9.84
CA ASP A 91 16.47 -15.94 -11.26
C ASP A 91 15.26 -15.38 -12.01
N TYR A 92 15.40 -14.18 -12.55
CA TYR A 92 14.32 -13.48 -13.27
C TYR A 92 13.91 -14.16 -14.58
N LYS A 93 14.74 -15.06 -15.12
CA LYS A 93 14.44 -15.82 -16.34
C LYS A 93 13.54 -17.04 -16.07
N SER A 94 13.39 -17.43 -14.80
CA SER A 94 12.48 -18.52 -14.43
C SER A 94 11.04 -18.17 -14.74
N PRO A 95 10.29 -19.03 -15.43
CA PRO A 95 8.89 -18.76 -15.76
C PRO A 95 8.02 -18.67 -14.50
N PRO A 96 7.00 -17.80 -14.50
CA PRO A 96 6.05 -17.70 -13.40
C PRO A 96 5.28 -19.00 -13.16
N PRO A 97 4.87 -19.31 -11.91
CA PRO A 97 4.16 -20.54 -11.55
C PRO A 97 2.67 -20.50 -11.95
N CYS A 98 2.37 -20.19 -13.21
CA CYS A 98 1.03 -19.94 -13.74
C CYS A 98 0.04 -21.10 -13.52
N LYS A 99 0.48 -22.37 -13.66
CA LYS A 99 -0.39 -23.54 -13.46
C LYS A 99 -1.03 -23.55 -12.06
N ALA A 100 -0.24 -23.25 -11.03
CA ALA A 100 -0.73 -23.21 -9.65
C ALA A 100 -1.64 -21.99 -9.42
N CYS A 101 -1.32 -20.83 -10.02
CA CYS A 101 -2.13 -19.62 -9.96
C CYS A 101 -3.51 -19.83 -10.61
N ILE A 102 -3.57 -20.36 -11.82
CA ILE A 102 -4.81 -20.68 -12.54
C ILE A 102 -5.68 -21.67 -11.74
N ALA A 103 -5.06 -22.72 -11.18
CA ALA A 103 -5.79 -23.68 -10.34
C ALA A 103 -6.37 -23.05 -9.07
N GLN A 104 -5.69 -22.06 -8.49
CA GLN A 104 -6.20 -21.28 -7.35
C GLN A 104 -7.37 -20.38 -7.79
N SER A 105 -7.23 -19.66 -8.90
CA SER A 105 -8.27 -18.78 -9.44
C SER A 105 -9.55 -19.54 -9.76
N ARG A 106 -9.45 -20.72 -10.38
CA ARG A 106 -10.62 -21.59 -10.66
C ARG A 106 -11.38 -21.99 -9.40
N ARG A 107 -10.69 -22.12 -8.28
CA ARG A 107 -11.33 -22.43 -6.99
C ARG A 107 -12.00 -21.22 -6.36
N LEU A 108 -11.32 -20.07 -6.38
CA LEU A 108 -11.83 -18.84 -5.77
C LEU A 108 -13.08 -18.33 -6.48
N TYR A 109 -13.11 -18.42 -7.81
CA TYR A 109 -14.18 -17.88 -8.66
C TYR A 109 -15.11 -18.95 -9.23
N ALA A 110 -15.18 -20.13 -8.57
CA ALA A 110 -16.05 -21.21 -8.98
C ALA A 110 -17.52 -20.76 -8.96
N GLY A 111 -18.22 -20.94 -10.10
CA GLY A 111 -19.63 -20.54 -10.25
C GLY A 111 -19.85 -19.06 -10.55
N SER A 112 -18.80 -18.24 -10.60
CA SER A 112 -18.86 -16.82 -11.00
C SER A 112 -18.63 -16.66 -12.50
N ASN A 113 -19.03 -15.50 -13.05
CA ASN A 113 -18.66 -15.11 -14.40
C ASN A 113 -17.18 -14.72 -14.44
N VAL A 114 -16.38 -15.41 -15.26
CA VAL A 114 -14.92 -15.23 -15.33
C VAL A 114 -14.49 -15.02 -16.77
N HIS A 115 -13.88 -13.87 -17.01
CA HIS A 115 -13.17 -13.58 -18.25
C HIS A 115 -11.68 -13.88 -18.06
N TRP A 116 -11.11 -14.76 -18.90
CA TRP A 116 -9.70 -15.15 -18.83
C TRP A 116 -8.92 -14.47 -19.94
N PHE A 117 -7.82 -13.77 -19.59
CA PHE A 117 -6.92 -13.20 -20.57
C PHE A 117 -5.60 -13.97 -20.66
N GLU A 118 -5.08 -14.07 -21.86
CA GLU A 118 -3.84 -14.80 -22.18
C GLU A 118 -2.79 -13.85 -22.77
N TYR A 119 -1.52 -14.21 -22.67
CA TYR A 119 -0.42 -13.43 -23.22
C TYR A 119 -0.39 -13.59 -24.75
N LYS A 120 -0.30 -12.46 -25.44
CA LYS A 120 -0.08 -12.36 -26.87
C LYS A 120 1.15 -11.51 -27.11
N GLN A 121 2.16 -12.08 -27.72
CA GLN A 121 3.41 -11.40 -28.02
C GLN A 121 3.17 -10.23 -28.99
N ASP A 122 3.90 -9.14 -28.78
CA ASP A 122 3.94 -7.99 -29.66
C ASP A 122 5.38 -7.85 -30.20
N ASP A 123 5.61 -8.31 -31.43
CA ASP A 123 6.94 -8.35 -32.02
C ASP A 123 7.44 -6.94 -32.38
N THR A 124 6.53 -6.04 -32.73
CA THR A 124 6.85 -4.62 -32.99
C THR A 124 7.39 -3.95 -31.74
N LEU A 125 6.64 -4.03 -30.65
CA LEU A 125 7.08 -3.49 -29.36
C LEU A 125 8.36 -4.16 -28.87
N THR A 126 8.47 -5.49 -29.01
CA THR A 126 9.69 -6.23 -28.63
C THR A 126 10.92 -5.69 -29.35
N THR A 127 10.79 -5.36 -30.65
CA THR A 127 11.88 -4.79 -31.43
C THR A 127 12.21 -3.37 -31.02
N GLU A 128 11.18 -2.54 -30.75
CA GLU A 128 11.33 -1.13 -30.39
C GLU A 128 12.05 -0.94 -29.05
N ILE A 129 11.77 -1.79 -28.04
CA ILE A 129 12.38 -1.66 -26.70
C ILE A 129 13.71 -2.41 -26.52
N ARG A 130 14.18 -3.15 -27.54
CA ARG A 130 15.32 -4.05 -27.42
C ARG A 130 16.61 -3.38 -26.96
N ASP A 131 16.94 -2.24 -27.57
CA ASP A 131 18.23 -1.58 -27.41
C ASP A 131 18.16 -0.34 -26.51
N LEU A 132 16.99 -0.10 -25.87
CA LEU A 132 16.81 1.05 -24.98
C LEU A 132 17.52 0.83 -23.63
N SER A 133 18.14 1.89 -23.12
CA SER A 133 18.72 1.99 -21.78
C SER A 133 17.64 1.98 -20.70
N ILE A 134 18.03 1.82 -19.44
CA ILE A 134 17.09 1.83 -18.31
C ILE A 134 16.35 3.17 -18.18
N ASN A 135 17.01 4.28 -18.51
CA ASN A 135 16.40 5.61 -18.46
C ASN A 135 15.34 5.77 -19.55
N GLU A 136 15.64 5.35 -20.77
CA GLU A 136 14.70 5.38 -21.89
C GLU A 136 13.51 4.47 -21.62
N LEU A 137 13.74 3.23 -21.16
CA LEU A 137 12.67 2.32 -20.77
C LEU A 137 11.79 2.87 -19.64
N SER A 138 12.38 3.57 -18.67
CA SER A 138 11.62 4.15 -17.53
C SER A 138 10.67 5.27 -17.95
N ASN A 139 10.96 5.94 -19.07
CA ASN A 139 10.15 7.00 -19.65
C ASN A 139 9.43 6.58 -20.94
N PHE A 140 9.48 5.29 -21.28
CA PHE A 140 8.95 4.78 -22.54
C PHE A 140 7.42 4.93 -22.61
N GLU A 141 6.98 5.53 -23.69
CA GLU A 141 5.57 5.70 -24.03
C GLU A 141 5.28 5.01 -25.37
N TYR A 142 4.19 4.25 -25.43
CA TYR A 142 3.80 3.50 -26.61
C TYR A 142 2.49 4.06 -27.19
N LEU A 143 2.51 4.39 -28.47
CA LEU A 143 1.29 4.79 -29.17
C LEU A 143 0.46 3.54 -29.46
N ALA A 144 -0.60 3.35 -28.71
CA ALA A 144 -1.53 2.28 -29.00
C ALA A 144 -2.09 2.44 -30.42
N THR A 145 -1.81 1.49 -31.32
CA THR A 145 -2.52 1.40 -32.61
C THR A 145 -4.00 1.19 -32.34
N PRO A 146 -4.91 2.02 -32.91
CA PRO A 146 -6.34 1.83 -32.72
C PRO A 146 -6.75 0.40 -33.11
N SER A 147 -7.54 -0.25 -32.25
CA SER A 147 -8.13 -1.56 -32.60
C SER A 147 -8.93 -1.42 -33.91
N PRO A 148 -8.76 -2.35 -34.90
CA PRO A 148 -9.47 -2.24 -36.17
C PRO A 148 -10.99 -2.37 -36.11
N THR A 149 -11.56 -2.58 -34.93
CA THR A 149 -13.01 -2.80 -34.72
C THR A 149 -13.82 -1.55 -34.42
N THR A 150 -13.21 -0.38 -34.24
CA THR A 150 -13.95 0.89 -34.05
C THR A 150 -14.20 1.61 -35.39
N ARG A 151 -15.02 1.01 -36.27
CA ARG A 151 -15.72 1.78 -37.28
C ARG A 151 -17.03 2.30 -36.68
N ASP A 152 -17.19 3.63 -36.69
CA ASP A 152 -18.37 4.38 -36.29
C ASP A 152 -18.68 4.50 -34.78
N SER A 153 -17.90 5.29 -34.10
CA SER A 153 -18.47 6.18 -33.09
C SER A 153 -17.53 7.40 -32.91
N GLN A 154 -18.11 8.58 -32.97
CA GLN A 154 -17.47 9.87 -32.64
C GLN A 154 -17.18 9.97 -31.12
N SER A 155 -16.63 8.93 -30.52
CA SER A 155 -16.07 9.01 -29.18
C SER A 155 -14.63 9.47 -29.33
N LYS A 156 -14.29 10.57 -28.67
CA LYS A 156 -12.95 11.12 -28.52
C LYS A 156 -12.01 10.05 -27.94
N SER A 157 -11.54 9.11 -28.76
CA SER A 157 -10.31 8.40 -28.43
C SER A 157 -9.20 9.43 -28.54
N SER A 158 -8.87 10.06 -27.41
CA SER A 158 -7.64 10.82 -27.30
C SER A 158 -6.50 9.91 -27.75
N ASN A 159 -5.64 10.38 -28.64
CA ASN A 159 -4.35 9.78 -28.98
C ASN A 159 -3.42 9.84 -27.74
N SER A 160 -3.86 9.32 -26.60
CA SER A 160 -3.02 9.31 -25.39
C SER A 160 -2.06 8.14 -25.51
N SER A 161 -0.77 8.47 -25.56
CA SER A 161 0.28 7.46 -25.48
C SER A 161 0.17 6.70 -24.17
N LEU A 162 0.37 5.38 -24.23
CA LEU A 162 0.37 4.51 -23.06
C LEU A 162 1.73 4.61 -22.35
N PRO A 163 1.82 5.16 -21.12
CA PRO A 163 3.09 5.45 -20.45
C PRO A 163 3.67 4.18 -19.81
N LEU A 164 4.02 3.18 -20.63
CA LEU A 164 4.42 1.85 -20.19
C LEU A 164 5.60 1.87 -19.21
N GLY A 165 6.62 2.69 -19.47
CA GLY A 165 7.75 2.83 -18.58
C GLY A 165 7.36 3.24 -17.17
N ARG A 166 6.54 4.28 -17.05
CA ARG A 166 6.06 4.79 -15.76
C ARG A 166 5.16 3.80 -15.04
N LEU A 167 4.31 3.06 -15.77
CA LEU A 167 3.40 2.07 -15.19
C LEU A 167 4.16 0.87 -14.59
N VAL A 168 5.27 0.44 -15.21
CA VAL A 168 6.02 -0.72 -14.73
C VAL A 168 7.09 -0.38 -13.69
N LEU A 169 7.60 0.84 -13.67
CA LEU A 169 8.72 1.28 -12.83
C LEU A 169 8.54 0.95 -11.33
N PRO A 170 7.38 1.21 -10.69
CA PRO A 170 7.18 0.84 -9.28
C PRO A 170 7.34 -0.67 -9.05
N SER A 171 6.88 -1.49 -9.98
CA SER A 171 6.98 -2.95 -9.89
C SER A 171 8.41 -3.45 -10.06
N VAL A 172 9.20 -2.83 -10.94
CA VAL A 172 10.62 -3.16 -11.11
C VAL A 172 11.40 -2.80 -9.84
N ARG A 173 11.20 -1.60 -9.30
CA ARG A 173 11.78 -1.17 -8.03
C ARG A 173 11.43 -2.12 -6.88
N TRP A 174 10.17 -2.50 -6.78
CA TRP A 174 9.71 -3.44 -5.77
C TRP A 174 10.31 -4.85 -5.95
N ALA A 175 10.40 -5.36 -7.17
CA ALA A 175 11.00 -6.66 -7.46
C ALA A 175 12.50 -6.68 -7.15
N LEU A 176 13.21 -5.61 -7.53
CA LEU A 176 14.65 -5.42 -7.30
C LEU A 176 14.97 -4.92 -5.89
N ARG A 177 13.98 -4.40 -5.15
CA ARG A 177 14.11 -3.87 -3.78
C ARG A 177 15.12 -2.72 -3.68
N ARG A 178 15.02 -1.76 -4.60
CA ARG A 178 15.84 -0.55 -4.68
C ARG A 178 15.11 0.56 -5.40
N HIS A 179 15.50 1.79 -5.15
CA HIS A 179 15.00 2.96 -5.88
C HIS A 179 15.78 3.19 -7.18
N ASN A 180 17.11 3.27 -7.07
CA ASN A 180 18.00 3.47 -8.22
C ASN A 180 18.22 2.15 -8.95
N LEU A 181 17.83 2.11 -10.20
CA LEU A 181 17.95 0.91 -11.04
C LEU A 181 19.32 0.89 -11.71
N PRO A 182 20.09 -0.20 -11.61
CA PRO A 182 21.34 -0.36 -12.36
C PRO A 182 21.03 -0.61 -13.83
N ASP A 183 21.88 -0.11 -14.71
CA ASP A 183 21.82 -0.38 -16.14
C ASP A 183 22.58 -1.68 -16.46
N ASP A 184 22.02 -2.80 -15.98
CA ASP A 184 22.53 -4.15 -16.19
C ASP A 184 21.52 -5.04 -16.94
N ASP A 185 22.00 -6.08 -17.59
CA ASP A 185 21.18 -6.99 -18.41
C ASP A 185 19.97 -7.54 -17.65
N LYS A 186 20.11 -7.83 -16.35
CA LYS A 186 19.03 -8.39 -15.54
C LYS A 186 17.91 -7.38 -15.29
N THR A 187 18.28 -6.14 -15.04
CA THR A 187 17.34 -5.04 -14.84
C THR A 187 16.63 -4.70 -16.14
N LEU A 188 17.39 -4.61 -17.24
CA LEU A 188 16.87 -4.37 -18.58
C LEU A 188 15.90 -5.45 -19.03
N ASP A 189 16.28 -6.72 -18.89
CA ASP A 189 15.42 -7.88 -19.22
C ASP A 189 14.10 -7.82 -18.42
N LEU A 190 14.17 -7.61 -17.11
CA LEU A 190 12.96 -7.53 -16.26
C LEU A 190 12.06 -6.37 -16.66
N MET A 191 12.65 -5.20 -16.96
CA MET A 191 11.91 -4.00 -17.37
C MET A 191 11.19 -4.24 -18.70
N ARG A 192 11.88 -4.81 -19.69
CA ARG A 192 11.30 -5.16 -20.99
C ARG A 192 10.14 -6.14 -20.85
N GLU A 193 10.32 -7.21 -20.08
CA GLU A 193 9.29 -8.22 -19.84
C GLU A 193 8.04 -7.62 -19.15
N TYR A 194 8.21 -6.68 -18.22
CA TYR A 194 7.09 -5.99 -17.58
C TYR A 194 6.41 -5.03 -18.55
N ILE A 195 7.15 -4.33 -19.43
CA ILE A 195 6.59 -3.46 -20.47
C ILE A 195 5.74 -4.28 -21.47
N LEU A 196 6.24 -5.40 -21.96
CA LEU A 196 5.52 -6.29 -22.86
C LEU A 196 4.25 -6.84 -22.21
N SER A 197 4.35 -7.25 -20.95
CA SER A 197 3.19 -7.74 -20.18
C SER A 197 2.15 -6.65 -19.91
N ALA A 198 2.59 -5.42 -19.60
CA ALA A 198 1.71 -4.28 -19.39
C ALA A 198 0.97 -3.91 -20.68
N ASN A 199 1.66 -3.89 -21.82
CA ASN A 199 1.03 -3.66 -23.13
C ASN A 199 -0.03 -4.71 -23.44
N ASN A 200 0.26 -6.01 -23.20
CA ASN A 200 -0.74 -7.06 -23.39
C ASN A 200 -1.98 -6.85 -22.51
N ILE A 201 -1.79 -6.50 -21.22
CA ILE A 201 -2.90 -6.20 -20.32
C ILE A 201 -3.71 -5.01 -20.85
N ALA A 202 -3.04 -3.94 -21.30
CA ALA A 202 -3.71 -2.76 -21.80
C ALA A 202 -4.63 -3.09 -22.99
N ARG A 203 -4.12 -3.85 -23.96
CA ARG A 203 -4.87 -4.24 -25.17
C ARG A 203 -6.04 -5.17 -24.85
N GLU A 204 -5.79 -6.23 -24.06
CA GLU A 204 -6.81 -7.22 -23.72
C GLU A 204 -7.91 -6.60 -22.84
N PHE A 205 -7.54 -5.72 -21.91
CA PHE A 205 -8.52 -5.08 -21.02
C PHE A 205 -9.30 -3.97 -21.71
N ALA A 206 -8.70 -3.21 -22.63
CA ALA A 206 -9.43 -2.25 -23.47
C ALA A 206 -10.50 -2.95 -24.32
N ALA A 207 -10.14 -4.05 -25.00
CA ALA A 207 -11.09 -4.85 -25.76
C ALA A 207 -12.23 -5.41 -24.89
N PHE A 208 -11.91 -5.83 -23.65
CA PHE A 208 -12.93 -6.28 -22.69
C PHE A 208 -13.87 -5.14 -22.27
N ILE A 209 -13.36 -3.93 -22.02
CA ILE A 209 -14.18 -2.76 -21.68
C ILE A 209 -15.12 -2.41 -22.84
N ASP A 210 -14.62 -2.42 -24.07
CA ASP A 210 -15.40 -2.12 -25.26
C ASP A 210 -16.56 -3.11 -25.47
N ASP A 211 -16.33 -4.39 -25.13
CA ASP A 211 -17.34 -5.44 -25.25
C ASP A 211 -18.37 -5.42 -24.09
N GLN A 212 -17.89 -5.31 -22.84
CA GLN A 212 -18.71 -5.49 -21.64
C GLN A 212 -19.27 -4.21 -21.06
N GLN A 213 -18.70 -3.04 -21.39
CA GLN A 213 -19.08 -1.71 -20.89
C GLN A 213 -19.36 -1.70 -19.37
N PRO A 214 -18.39 -2.08 -18.52
CA PRO A 214 -18.62 -2.20 -17.09
C PRO A 214 -18.90 -0.83 -16.45
N PHE A 215 -19.77 -0.82 -15.42
CA PHE A 215 -20.08 0.38 -14.64
C PHE A 215 -18.86 0.89 -13.83
N ALA A 216 -18.08 -0.04 -13.28
CA ALA A 216 -16.91 0.26 -12.50
C ALA A 216 -15.91 -0.91 -12.53
N ALA A 217 -14.64 -0.61 -12.21
CA ALA A 217 -13.58 -1.59 -12.01
C ALA A 217 -13.11 -1.56 -10.57
N LEU A 218 -13.06 -2.71 -9.89
CA LEU A 218 -12.47 -2.88 -8.57
C LEU A 218 -11.11 -3.54 -8.71
N ILE A 219 -10.07 -2.85 -8.21
CA ILE A 219 -8.65 -3.17 -8.46
C ILE A 219 -7.88 -3.15 -7.14
N PHE A 220 -7.05 -4.16 -6.89
CA PHE A 220 -6.14 -4.14 -5.75
C PHE A 220 -5.05 -3.09 -5.94
N ASN A 221 -4.82 -2.24 -4.95
CA ASN A 221 -3.68 -1.33 -4.81
C ASN A 221 -3.55 -0.27 -5.94
N GLY A 222 -3.58 -0.66 -7.20
CA GLY A 222 -3.47 0.25 -8.35
C GLY A 222 -2.05 0.72 -8.70
N ILE A 223 -1.00 0.19 -8.05
CA ILE A 223 0.40 0.64 -8.21
C ILE A 223 1.27 -0.39 -8.93
N MET A 224 1.07 -1.69 -8.66
CA MET A 224 1.81 -2.71 -9.38
C MET A 224 1.37 -2.74 -10.84
N TYR A 225 2.29 -3.00 -11.76
CA TYR A 225 2.05 -2.77 -13.19
C TYR A 225 0.80 -3.45 -13.75
N PRO A 226 0.38 -4.66 -13.31
CA PRO A 226 -0.86 -5.22 -13.83
C PRO A 226 -2.07 -4.39 -13.43
N GLU A 227 -2.13 -3.99 -12.17
CA GLU A 227 -3.19 -3.17 -11.59
C GLU A 227 -3.13 -1.72 -12.08
N ALA A 228 -1.92 -1.14 -12.16
CA ALA A 228 -1.70 0.23 -12.64
C ALA A 228 -2.11 0.39 -14.10
N THR A 229 -1.77 -0.57 -14.96
CA THR A 229 -2.14 -0.58 -16.38
C THR A 229 -3.66 -0.69 -16.53
N THR A 230 -4.29 -1.63 -15.83
CA THR A 230 -5.74 -1.80 -15.85
C THR A 230 -6.47 -0.54 -15.38
N ARG A 231 -5.97 0.09 -14.31
CA ARG A 231 -6.49 1.36 -13.80
C ARG A 231 -6.38 2.47 -14.83
N TRP A 232 -5.21 2.62 -15.45
CA TRP A 232 -4.98 3.62 -16.49
C TRP A 232 -5.94 3.44 -17.68
N VAL A 233 -6.08 2.20 -18.16
CA VAL A 233 -7.00 1.89 -19.27
C VAL A 233 -8.44 2.20 -18.88
N ALA A 234 -8.91 1.74 -17.72
CA ALA A 234 -10.28 2.01 -17.25
C ALA A 234 -10.57 3.51 -17.18
N GLN A 235 -9.66 4.30 -16.61
CA GLN A 235 -9.81 5.76 -16.48
C GLN A 235 -9.86 6.45 -17.85
N ASN A 236 -9.04 6.04 -18.81
CA ASN A 236 -9.05 6.59 -20.17
C ASN A 236 -10.31 6.20 -20.97
N HIS A 237 -11.01 5.13 -20.57
CA HIS A 237 -12.33 4.76 -21.12
C HIS A 237 -13.50 5.35 -20.33
N GLY A 238 -13.23 6.23 -19.37
CA GLY A 238 -14.27 6.85 -18.52
C GLY A 238 -14.92 5.89 -17.53
N ILE A 239 -14.31 4.72 -17.28
CA ILE A 239 -14.80 3.75 -16.31
C ILE A 239 -14.30 4.15 -14.93
N ARG A 240 -15.22 4.22 -13.97
CA ARG A 240 -14.90 4.49 -12.56
C ARG A 240 -14.03 3.37 -11.98
N VAL A 241 -12.95 3.75 -11.31
CA VAL A 241 -12.04 2.79 -10.67
C VAL A 241 -12.10 2.92 -9.17
N ILE A 242 -12.34 1.80 -8.50
CA ILE A 242 -12.25 1.68 -7.05
C ILE A 242 -11.01 0.85 -6.73
N THR A 243 -10.11 1.40 -5.93
CA THR A 243 -8.94 0.67 -5.45
C THR A 243 -9.12 0.28 -3.98
N HIS A 244 -8.43 -0.77 -3.54
CA HIS A 244 -8.46 -1.19 -2.15
C HIS A 244 -7.09 -1.63 -1.64
N GLU A 245 -6.86 -1.46 -0.35
CA GLU A 245 -5.67 -1.88 0.37
C GLU A 245 -6.07 -2.36 1.78
N VAL A 246 -5.12 -2.93 2.53
CA VAL A 246 -5.36 -3.26 3.94
C VAL A 246 -5.62 -2.00 4.75
N GLY A 247 -6.56 -2.06 5.67
CA GLY A 247 -6.82 -0.99 6.63
C GLY A 247 -5.85 -1.03 7.82
N PHE A 248 -6.07 -0.13 8.78
CA PHE A 248 -5.18 0.04 9.94
C PHE A 248 -5.62 -0.73 11.18
N GLN A 249 -6.77 -1.39 11.11
CA GLN A 249 -7.22 -2.36 12.11
C GLN A 249 -6.98 -3.79 11.62
N PRO A 250 -6.81 -4.77 12.51
CA PRO A 250 -6.71 -6.17 12.12
C PRO A 250 -7.91 -6.61 11.27
N PHE A 251 -7.64 -7.33 10.18
CA PHE A 251 -8.66 -7.81 9.24
C PHE A 251 -9.57 -6.72 8.69
N SER A 252 -9.07 -5.50 8.52
CA SER A 252 -9.82 -4.41 7.88
C SER A 252 -9.31 -4.10 6.48
N GLY A 253 -10.22 -3.61 5.62
CA GLY A 253 -9.92 -3.13 4.27
C GLY A 253 -10.18 -1.63 4.14
N PHE A 254 -9.39 -0.96 3.33
CA PHE A 254 -9.58 0.42 2.90
C PHE A 254 -10.00 0.43 1.43
N PHE A 255 -11.06 1.12 1.09
CA PHE A 255 -11.59 1.24 -0.27
C PHE A 255 -11.73 2.72 -0.64
N THR A 256 -11.35 3.08 -1.87
CA THR A 256 -11.41 4.48 -2.35
C THR A 256 -11.51 4.57 -3.86
N ASP A 257 -12.05 5.66 -4.38
CA ASP A 257 -11.99 6.04 -5.79
C ASP A 257 -10.61 6.61 -6.19
N GLY A 258 -9.75 6.88 -5.20
CA GLY A 258 -8.38 7.38 -5.40
C GLY A 258 -7.32 6.29 -5.42
N ASP A 259 -6.14 6.64 -4.98
CA ASP A 259 -5.01 5.73 -4.80
C ASP A 259 -5.04 5.11 -3.40
N ALA A 260 -5.41 3.83 -3.28
CA ALA A 260 -5.54 3.18 -1.97
C ALA A 260 -4.24 3.21 -1.15
N THR A 261 -3.08 3.18 -1.80
CA THR A 261 -1.77 3.26 -1.14
C THR A 261 -1.41 4.66 -0.63
N ALA A 262 -2.07 5.71 -1.13
CA ALA A 262 -1.99 7.06 -0.58
C ALA A 262 -2.93 7.27 0.60
N TYR A 263 -3.90 6.37 0.78
CA TYR A 263 -4.94 6.46 1.80
C TYR A 263 -5.63 7.83 1.83
N PRO A 264 -6.25 8.28 0.71
CA PRO A 264 -6.99 9.53 0.71
C PRO A 264 -8.20 9.40 1.63
N ILE A 265 -8.24 10.22 2.67
CA ILE A 265 -9.28 10.21 3.69
C ILE A 265 -9.96 11.57 3.69
N HIS A 266 -11.27 11.58 3.48
CA HIS A 266 -12.08 12.77 3.62
C HIS A 266 -12.73 12.80 5.00
N ILE A 267 -12.28 13.73 5.85
CA ILE A 267 -12.86 13.97 7.18
C ILE A 267 -13.88 15.09 7.02
N PRO A 268 -15.17 14.89 7.36
CA PRO A 268 -16.14 15.97 7.33
C PRO A 268 -15.72 17.15 8.20
N ASP A 269 -15.92 18.39 7.73
CA ASP A 269 -15.44 19.60 8.42
C ASP A 269 -15.97 19.69 9.86
N LYS A 270 -17.22 19.25 10.08
CA LYS A 270 -17.87 19.28 11.39
C LYS A 270 -17.59 18.06 12.27
N PHE A 271 -16.72 17.15 11.79
CA PHE A 271 -16.39 15.97 12.58
C PHE A 271 -15.46 16.35 13.74
N GLU A 272 -15.92 16.13 14.95
CA GLU A 272 -15.16 16.29 16.18
C GLU A 272 -15.19 14.99 16.98
N LEU A 273 -14.10 14.69 17.70
CA LEU A 273 -14.07 13.53 18.57
C LEU A 273 -14.90 13.80 19.85
N THR A 274 -15.80 12.87 20.16
CA THR A 274 -16.43 12.88 21.48
C THR A 274 -15.40 12.51 22.57
N PRO A 275 -15.67 12.79 23.86
CA PRO A 275 -14.80 12.38 24.95
C PRO A 275 -14.50 10.87 24.97
N GLU A 276 -15.49 10.04 24.63
CA GLU A 276 -15.38 8.58 24.56
C GLU A 276 -14.47 8.15 23.41
N GLN A 277 -14.63 8.78 22.24
CA GLN A 277 -13.79 8.53 21.07
C GLN A 277 -12.34 8.93 21.34
N LYS A 278 -12.13 10.08 22.01
CA LYS A 278 -10.79 10.51 22.41
C LYS A 278 -10.16 9.52 23.38
N LYS A 279 -10.86 9.17 24.46
CA LYS A 279 -10.38 8.20 25.45
C LYS A 279 -9.98 6.87 24.81
N ARG A 280 -10.76 6.43 23.82
CA ARG A 280 -10.44 5.21 23.06
C ARG A 280 -9.17 5.34 22.25
N LEU A 281 -9.00 6.48 21.55
CA LEU A 281 -7.78 6.74 20.78
C LEU A 281 -6.56 6.80 21.70
N ASP A 282 -6.68 7.39 22.88
CA ASP A 282 -5.62 7.48 23.89
C ASP A 282 -5.17 6.05 24.33
N VAL A 283 -6.11 5.13 24.56
CA VAL A 283 -5.78 3.74 24.89
C VAL A 283 -5.03 3.03 23.72
N ASP A 284 -5.44 3.25 22.46
CA ASP A 284 -4.73 2.71 21.30
C ASP A 284 -3.31 3.29 21.19
N LEU A 285 -3.16 4.59 21.43
CA LEU A 285 -1.86 5.28 21.42
C LEU A 285 -0.94 4.78 22.52
N GLU A 286 -1.43 4.56 23.74
CA GLU A 286 -0.64 3.99 24.83
C GLU A 286 -0.09 2.60 24.45
N GLN A 287 -0.91 1.74 23.84
CA GLN A 287 -0.47 0.43 23.37
C GLN A 287 0.59 0.56 22.27
N ARG A 288 0.44 1.52 21.34
CA ARG A 288 1.42 1.80 20.30
C ARG A 288 2.75 2.25 20.89
N PHE A 289 2.73 3.19 21.81
CA PHE A 289 3.95 3.71 22.47
C PHE A 289 4.68 2.63 23.27
N GLN A 290 3.96 1.60 23.74
CA GLN A 290 4.56 0.40 24.36
C GLN A 290 5.01 -0.66 23.33
N GLY A 291 4.91 -0.39 22.03
CA GLY A 291 5.25 -1.36 20.98
C GLY A 291 4.28 -2.55 20.87
N LYS A 292 3.12 -2.49 21.52
CA LYS A 292 2.11 -3.56 21.57
C LYS A 292 1.07 -3.48 20.46
N PHE A 293 1.30 -2.73 19.41
CA PHE A 293 0.35 -2.64 18.31
C PHE A 293 0.66 -3.63 17.19
N THR A 294 -0.40 -4.00 16.46
CA THR A 294 -0.29 -4.80 15.24
C THR A 294 -0.89 -4.03 14.07
N MET A 295 -0.19 -3.96 12.94
CA MET A 295 -0.75 -3.48 11.69
C MET A 295 -1.14 -4.69 10.83
N ALA A 296 -2.40 -4.74 10.37
CA ALA A 296 -2.94 -5.86 9.61
C ALA A 296 -2.78 -7.24 10.30
N GLY A 297 -2.78 -7.30 11.63
CA GLY A 297 -2.60 -8.53 12.40
C GLY A 297 -1.15 -9.03 12.49
N ILE A 298 -0.18 -8.23 12.06
CA ILE A 298 1.24 -8.57 12.14
C ILE A 298 1.90 -7.73 13.24
N ARG A 299 2.51 -8.40 14.23
CA ARG A 299 3.37 -7.72 15.19
C ARG A 299 4.67 -7.33 14.48
N PHE A 300 4.91 -6.03 14.35
CA PHE A 300 6.06 -5.50 13.62
C PHE A 300 7.38 -5.65 14.39
N TRP A 301 7.33 -5.70 15.72
CA TRP A 301 8.50 -5.60 16.57
C TRP A 301 8.64 -6.77 17.53
N PRO A 302 9.84 -7.35 17.67
CA PRO A 302 10.22 -8.01 18.91
C PRO A 302 10.27 -6.98 20.06
N GLU A 303 10.63 -7.39 21.25
CA GLU A 303 10.75 -6.46 22.37
C GLU A 303 11.70 -5.30 22.04
N MET A 304 11.21 -4.07 22.20
CA MET A 304 12.02 -2.87 22.04
C MET A 304 12.87 -2.66 23.28
N ARG A 305 14.13 -2.33 23.08
CA ARG A 305 15.06 -1.92 24.15
C ARG A 305 14.94 -0.42 24.36
N GLY A 306 15.11 0.02 25.60
CA GLY A 306 15.30 1.42 25.94
C GLY A 306 16.65 1.95 25.45
N LEU A 307 16.87 3.24 25.63
CA LEU A 307 18.14 3.90 25.39
C LEU A 307 19.15 3.54 26.49
N ASP A 308 20.31 3.00 26.10
CA ASP A 308 21.35 2.56 27.00
C ASP A 308 22.21 3.72 27.58
N GLU A 309 23.14 3.40 28.49
CA GLU A 309 24.01 4.38 29.11
C GLU A 309 24.96 5.04 28.10
N ASP A 310 25.47 4.31 27.12
CA ASP A 310 26.34 4.85 26.08
C ASP A 310 25.64 5.92 25.25
N PHE A 311 24.38 5.67 24.91
CA PHE A 311 23.52 6.68 24.26
C PHE A 311 23.38 7.93 25.16
N GLN A 312 23.10 7.73 26.47
CA GLN A 312 22.92 8.83 27.41
C GLN A 312 24.18 9.68 27.51
N HIS A 313 25.37 9.03 27.64
CA HIS A 313 26.66 9.71 27.72
C HIS A 313 26.97 10.50 26.45
N LYS A 314 26.69 9.93 25.29
CA LYS A 314 26.89 10.64 24.03
C LYS A 314 25.91 11.81 23.90
N ALA A 315 24.63 11.60 24.19
CA ALA A 315 23.60 12.63 24.11
C ALA A 315 23.88 13.84 24.99
N ALA A 316 24.47 13.63 26.20
CA ALA A 316 24.82 14.69 27.14
C ALA A 316 25.94 15.63 26.65
N GLN A 317 26.64 15.29 25.56
CA GLN A 317 27.69 16.12 24.98
C GLN A 317 27.13 17.17 24.01
N PHE A 318 25.84 17.09 23.66
CA PHE A 318 25.19 17.95 22.66
C PHE A 318 24.09 18.82 23.29
N GLN A 319 23.84 19.95 22.68
CA GLN A 319 22.80 20.89 23.13
C GLN A 319 21.40 20.40 22.90
N GLN A 320 21.21 19.61 21.83
CA GLN A 320 19.89 19.15 21.38
C GLN A 320 19.99 17.85 20.58
N ILE A 321 18.86 17.15 20.48
CA ILE A 321 18.74 15.87 19.78
C ILE A 321 17.69 16.01 18.67
N VAL A 322 18.04 15.54 17.46
CA VAL A 322 17.13 15.53 16.30
C VAL A 322 17.12 14.13 15.67
N PRO A 323 16.07 13.31 15.95
CA PRO A 323 15.87 12.05 15.25
C PRO A 323 15.47 12.27 13.79
N VAL A 324 16.06 11.46 12.91
CA VAL A 324 15.80 11.43 11.46
C VAL A 324 15.27 10.04 11.10
N PHE A 325 13.97 9.93 10.87
CA PHE A 325 13.32 8.66 10.57
C PHE A 325 13.17 8.46 9.06
N THR A 326 13.77 7.40 8.57
CA THR A 326 13.72 7.01 7.15
C THR A 326 12.53 6.11 6.82
N ASN A 327 12.42 5.67 5.57
CA ASN A 327 11.42 4.70 5.13
C ASN A 327 12.05 3.67 4.17
N VAL A 328 11.26 2.68 3.75
CA VAL A 328 11.67 1.66 2.77
C VAL A 328 11.59 2.27 1.37
N VAL A 329 12.71 2.40 0.68
CA VAL A 329 12.86 3.15 -0.59
C VAL A 329 12.10 2.58 -1.79
N TYR A 330 11.71 1.31 -1.74
CA TYR A 330 11.00 0.61 -2.82
C TYR A 330 9.55 0.27 -2.45
N ASP A 331 9.05 0.76 -1.32
CA ASP A 331 7.66 0.54 -0.94
C ASP A 331 6.69 1.26 -1.89
N THR A 332 5.48 0.72 -2.04
CA THR A 332 4.46 1.29 -2.94
C THR A 332 4.02 2.70 -2.53
N SER A 333 4.18 3.07 -1.27
CA SER A 333 3.91 4.42 -0.77
C SER A 333 4.90 5.47 -1.31
N GLN A 334 6.09 5.07 -1.78
CA GLN A 334 7.11 5.98 -2.29
C GLN A 334 6.66 6.72 -3.56
N VAL A 335 5.80 6.11 -4.36
CA VAL A 335 5.21 6.75 -5.55
C VAL A 335 4.47 8.06 -5.17
N HIS A 336 3.90 8.10 -3.97
CA HIS A 336 3.17 9.28 -3.46
C HIS A 336 4.03 10.21 -2.61
N ALA A 337 5.14 9.71 -2.06
CA ALA A 337 5.99 10.46 -1.14
C ALA A 337 6.91 11.47 -1.83
N ASN A 338 7.36 11.15 -3.04
CA ASN A 338 8.41 11.88 -3.76
C ASN A 338 7.87 13.16 -4.42
N HIS A 339 7.48 14.14 -3.60
CA HIS A 339 6.98 15.45 -4.04
C HIS A 339 8.03 16.55 -3.94
N LEU A 340 8.61 16.76 -2.75
CA LEU A 340 9.63 17.77 -2.53
C LEU A 340 10.96 17.33 -3.14
N PHE A 341 11.29 16.08 -2.91
CA PHE A 341 12.55 15.47 -3.35
C PHE A 341 12.27 14.36 -4.35
N PRO A 342 13.15 14.12 -5.32
CA PRO A 342 13.01 13.03 -6.29
C PRO A 342 12.91 11.65 -5.61
N HIS A 343 13.58 11.47 -4.46
CA HIS A 343 13.51 10.29 -3.60
C HIS A 343 14.17 10.57 -2.24
N MET A 344 13.98 9.63 -1.31
CA MET A 344 14.43 9.74 0.07
C MET A 344 15.95 10.00 0.21
N PHE A 345 16.80 9.43 -0.63
CA PHE A 345 18.25 9.64 -0.51
C PHE A 345 18.67 11.07 -0.83
N VAL A 346 18.01 11.76 -1.79
CA VAL A 346 18.25 13.18 -2.05
C VAL A 346 17.84 14.05 -0.86
N TRP A 347 16.77 13.66 -0.16
CA TRP A 347 16.42 14.30 1.11
C TRP A 347 17.48 14.04 2.19
N LEU A 348 18.00 12.82 2.29
CA LEU A 348 19.08 12.49 3.25
C LEU A 348 20.39 13.24 2.93
N ASP A 349 20.70 13.49 1.64
CA ASP A 349 21.86 14.30 1.25
C ASP A 349 21.73 15.73 1.81
N LEU A 350 20.54 16.35 1.69
CA LEU A 350 20.28 17.67 2.30
C LEU A 350 20.34 17.61 3.83
N VAL A 351 19.83 16.55 4.46
CA VAL A 351 19.95 16.37 5.92
C VAL A 351 21.41 16.24 6.34
N LEU A 352 22.25 15.59 5.53
CA LEU A 352 23.69 15.49 5.79
C LEU A 352 24.36 16.86 5.75
N ASP A 353 24.00 17.73 4.82
CA ASP A 353 24.49 19.12 4.77
C ASP A 353 24.14 19.85 6.07
N LEU A 354 22.93 19.70 6.59
CA LEU A 354 22.51 20.27 7.89
C LEU A 354 23.31 19.68 9.06
N ILE A 355 23.57 18.38 9.05
CA ILE A 355 24.38 17.70 10.08
C ILE A 355 25.80 18.30 10.15
N LEU A 356 26.40 18.54 9.00
CA LEU A 356 27.77 19.12 8.92
C LEU A 356 27.82 20.58 9.37
N LEU A 357 26.72 21.32 9.19
CA LEU A 357 26.63 22.73 9.60
C LEU A 357 26.30 22.92 11.08
N HIS A 358 25.79 21.86 11.77
CA HIS A 358 25.33 21.93 13.16
C HIS A 358 26.02 20.92 14.07
N PRO A 359 27.34 21.07 14.33
CA PRO A 359 28.09 20.12 15.14
C PRO A 359 27.68 20.08 16.62
N GLU A 360 26.94 21.10 17.11
CA GLU A 360 26.38 21.18 18.45
C GLU A 360 25.11 20.33 18.65
N THR A 361 24.55 19.81 17.57
CA THR A 361 23.30 19.04 17.53
C THR A 361 23.60 17.56 17.32
N LEU A 362 23.05 16.67 18.15
CA LEU A 362 23.10 15.22 17.92
C LEU A 362 21.97 14.79 16.97
N PHE A 363 22.34 14.34 15.80
CA PHE A 363 21.40 13.73 14.86
C PHE A 363 21.37 12.21 15.02
N ILE A 364 20.16 11.62 15.00
CA ILE A 364 19.98 10.19 15.15
C ILE A 364 19.30 9.66 13.89
N ILE A 365 20.08 9.12 12.96
CA ILE A 365 19.56 8.55 11.72
C ILE A 365 19.07 7.13 12.01
N ARG A 366 17.75 6.92 11.92
CA ARG A 366 17.14 5.62 12.16
C ARG A 366 16.64 4.99 10.87
N ALA A 367 17.29 3.90 10.49
CA ALA A 367 16.83 3.07 9.36
C ALA A 367 15.49 2.41 9.68
N HIS A 368 14.61 2.32 8.65
CA HIS A 368 13.29 1.72 8.83
C HIS A 368 13.42 0.21 9.07
N PRO A 369 12.75 -0.34 10.09
CA PRO A 369 12.89 -1.75 10.47
C PRO A 369 12.51 -2.76 9.39
N ASP A 370 11.59 -2.40 8.50
CA ASP A 370 11.22 -3.24 7.36
C ASP A 370 12.25 -3.26 6.23
N GLU A 371 13.26 -2.39 6.29
CA GLU A 371 14.30 -2.32 5.26
C GLU A 371 15.06 -3.64 5.13
N MET A 372 15.44 -4.25 6.26
CA MET A 372 16.23 -5.48 6.30
C MET A 372 15.56 -6.57 7.16
N ARG A 373 14.21 -6.64 7.18
CA ARG A 373 13.48 -7.57 8.05
C ARG A 373 13.92 -9.02 7.86
N PRO A 374 14.44 -9.70 8.92
CA PRO A 374 14.87 -11.10 8.87
C PRO A 374 13.71 -12.04 8.53
N GLY A 375 14.02 -13.15 7.86
CA GLY A 375 13.04 -14.18 7.52
C GLY A 375 11.99 -13.77 6.48
N THR A 376 12.10 -12.55 5.93
CA THR A 376 11.24 -12.07 4.85
C THR A 376 12.01 -11.90 3.55
N ARG A 377 11.29 -11.80 2.42
CA ARG A 377 11.89 -11.43 1.13
C ARG A 377 12.01 -9.90 0.95
N LYS A 378 11.93 -9.13 2.04
CA LYS A 378 11.90 -7.66 2.02
C LYS A 378 13.26 -6.99 2.26
N GLN A 379 14.37 -7.71 2.15
CA GLN A 379 15.70 -7.10 2.32
C GLN A 379 16.01 -6.13 1.19
N SER A 380 16.24 -4.86 1.53
CA SER A 380 16.66 -3.83 0.58
C SER A 380 18.03 -4.18 -0.05
N ARG A 381 18.21 -3.84 -1.31
CA ARG A 381 19.50 -3.91 -2.01
C ARG A 381 20.12 -2.52 -2.18
N GLU A 382 19.48 -1.53 -1.60
CA GLU A 382 19.93 -0.15 -1.53
C GLU A 382 19.43 0.39 -0.18
N SER A 383 20.24 0.23 0.85
CA SER A 383 19.85 0.53 2.23
C SER A 383 20.32 1.92 2.67
N VAL A 384 19.71 2.42 3.75
CA VAL A 384 20.21 3.64 4.44
C VAL A 384 21.61 3.41 5.01
N ARG A 385 21.93 2.17 5.41
CA ARG A 385 23.30 1.80 5.79
C ARG A 385 24.29 2.03 4.64
N ASP A 386 23.97 1.55 3.43
CA ASP A 386 24.85 1.70 2.26
C ASP A 386 25.04 3.18 1.90
N TRP A 387 23.98 4.00 2.04
CA TRP A 387 24.07 5.45 1.88
C TRP A 387 24.97 6.07 2.97
N GLY A 388 24.80 5.69 4.23
CA GLY A 388 25.60 6.20 5.34
C GLY A 388 27.10 5.87 5.21
N VAL A 389 27.43 4.66 4.77
CA VAL A 389 28.83 4.25 4.52
C VAL A 389 29.44 5.07 3.38
N ARG A 390 28.73 5.24 2.26
CA ARG A 390 29.23 6.01 1.11
C ARG A 390 29.49 7.49 1.46
N ASN A 391 28.75 8.05 2.39
CA ASN A 391 28.83 9.45 2.78
C ASN A 391 29.61 9.68 4.10
N GLY A 392 30.28 8.65 4.65
CA GLY A 392 31.08 8.79 5.87
C GLY A 392 30.29 9.18 7.13
N VAL A 393 28.97 8.89 7.14
CA VAL A 393 28.07 9.32 8.23
C VAL A 393 28.47 8.73 9.58
N ASN A 394 29.02 7.51 9.60
CA ASN A 394 29.45 6.85 10.82
C ASN A 394 30.70 7.49 11.47
N ASP A 395 31.45 8.31 10.71
CA ASP A 395 32.65 8.98 11.18
C ASP A 395 32.35 10.35 11.82
N LEU A 396 31.09 10.79 11.75
CA LEU A 396 30.65 12.08 12.29
C LEU A 396 30.40 11.99 13.80
N ASN A 397 31.04 12.87 14.57
CA ASN A 397 30.90 12.89 16.02
C ASN A 397 29.47 13.18 16.49
N ASN A 398 28.74 13.99 15.75
CA ASN A 398 27.38 14.44 16.05
C ASN A 398 26.29 13.56 15.40
N VAL A 399 26.61 12.32 15.04
CA VAL A 399 25.65 11.35 14.52
C VAL A 399 25.65 10.06 15.34
N ILE A 400 24.44 9.51 15.55
CA ILE A 400 24.22 8.11 15.89
C ILE A 400 23.42 7.49 14.76
N TYR A 401 23.97 6.43 14.15
CA TYR A 401 23.24 5.63 13.18
C TYR A 401 22.64 4.41 13.87
N ILE A 402 21.31 4.25 13.78
CA ILE A 402 20.57 3.10 14.30
C ILE A 402 20.12 2.25 13.12
N ASP A 403 20.67 1.05 13.03
CA ASP A 403 20.34 0.11 11.96
C ASP A 403 18.90 -0.42 12.05
N SER A 404 18.38 -0.88 10.92
CA SER A 404 17.06 -1.48 10.81
C SER A 404 16.84 -2.72 11.71
N GLN A 405 17.93 -3.38 12.11
CA GLN A 405 17.92 -4.55 12.99
C GLN A 405 18.15 -4.21 14.48
N GLU A 406 18.37 -2.95 14.78
CA GLU A 406 18.47 -2.48 16.15
C GLU A 406 17.09 -2.07 16.66
N TYR A 407 16.58 -2.85 17.62
CA TYR A 407 15.23 -2.66 18.16
C TYR A 407 15.22 -1.67 19.32
N ILE A 408 15.72 -0.46 19.08
CA ILE A 408 15.69 0.66 20.03
C ILE A 408 14.34 1.37 19.93
N SER A 409 13.82 1.82 21.07
CA SER A 409 12.53 2.53 21.14
C SER A 409 12.59 3.87 20.41
N SER A 410 11.83 3.98 19.31
CA SER A 410 11.65 5.26 18.61
C SER A 410 10.91 6.30 19.47
N TYR A 411 10.06 5.85 20.39
CA TYR A 411 9.28 6.75 21.25
C TYR A 411 10.15 7.42 22.31
N GLU A 412 11.13 6.71 22.87
CA GLU A 412 12.10 7.33 23.78
C GLU A 412 12.98 8.36 23.08
N LEU A 413 13.33 8.13 21.81
CA LEU A 413 14.04 9.12 20.99
C LEU A 413 13.18 10.38 20.77
N ILE A 414 11.90 10.19 20.44
CA ILE A 414 10.96 11.29 20.22
C ILE A 414 10.76 12.13 21.49
N GLN A 415 10.62 11.49 22.66
CA GLN A 415 10.47 12.19 23.95
C GLN A 415 11.64 13.11 24.31
N ARG A 416 12.82 12.86 23.77
CA ARG A 416 14.04 13.66 24.00
C ARG A 416 14.36 14.63 22.88
N ALA A 417 13.58 14.58 21.80
CA ALA A 417 13.83 15.35 20.61
C ALA A 417 13.42 16.82 20.77
N LYS A 418 14.22 17.73 20.26
CA LYS A 418 13.81 19.12 20.04
C LYS A 418 12.72 19.19 18.96
N PHE A 419 12.92 18.44 17.88
CA PHE A 419 11.99 18.16 16.82
C PHE A 419 12.40 16.88 16.08
N VAL A 420 11.53 16.37 15.23
CA VAL A 420 11.77 15.14 14.48
C VAL A 420 11.75 15.44 12.98
N MET A 421 12.71 14.88 12.25
CA MET A 421 12.66 14.83 10.79
C MET A 421 12.16 13.47 10.32
N VAL A 422 11.22 13.44 9.41
CA VAL A 422 10.73 12.20 8.80
C VAL A 422 10.64 12.34 7.29
N TYR A 423 10.88 11.24 6.54
CA TYR A 423 10.55 11.29 5.12
C TYR A 423 9.03 11.20 4.93
N ASN A 424 8.42 10.01 5.05
CA ASN A 424 6.97 9.81 5.00
C ASN A 424 6.49 8.70 5.96
N SER A 425 7.28 8.40 6.97
CA SER A 425 6.99 7.36 7.95
C SER A 425 5.82 7.75 8.85
N SER A 426 5.01 6.75 9.25
CA SER A 426 3.89 6.96 10.19
C SER A 426 4.32 7.45 11.57
N ILE A 427 5.57 7.25 11.94
CA ILE A 427 6.14 7.71 13.22
C ILE A 427 6.05 9.25 13.35
N GLY A 428 6.02 9.99 12.22
CA GLY A 428 5.83 11.44 12.25
C GLY A 428 4.47 11.86 12.81
N MET A 429 3.41 11.15 12.49
CA MET A 429 2.11 11.40 13.11
C MET A 429 2.11 11.05 14.60
N GLU A 430 2.76 9.96 14.96
CA GLU A 430 2.87 9.55 16.38
C GLU A 430 3.68 10.57 17.18
N ALA A 431 4.75 11.15 16.60
CA ALA A 431 5.51 12.23 17.20
C ALA A 431 4.67 13.52 17.38
N ALA A 432 3.88 13.89 16.36
CA ALA A 432 2.96 15.03 16.48
C ALA A 432 1.92 14.85 17.60
N LEU A 433 1.42 13.62 17.79
CA LEU A 433 0.51 13.26 18.89
C LEU A 433 1.19 13.22 20.28
N MET A 434 2.52 13.18 20.31
CA MET A 434 3.35 13.33 21.51
C MET A 434 3.78 14.79 21.77
N ASP A 435 3.16 15.76 21.10
CA ASP A 435 3.48 17.20 21.17
C ASP A 435 4.91 17.57 20.73
N VAL A 436 5.56 16.73 19.91
CA VAL A 436 6.89 17.01 19.37
C VAL A 436 6.75 17.60 17.96
N PRO A 437 7.41 18.73 17.65
CA PRO A 437 7.40 19.31 16.31
C PRO A 437 7.96 18.32 15.28
N VAL A 438 7.31 18.21 14.12
CA VAL A 438 7.71 17.27 13.05
C VAL A 438 7.91 18.02 11.76
N LEU A 439 9.09 17.87 11.14
CA LEU A 439 9.40 18.35 9.81
C LEU A 439 9.42 17.18 8.82
N CYS A 440 8.48 17.19 7.88
CA CYS A 440 8.26 16.10 6.93
C CYS A 440 8.89 16.41 5.56
N GLY A 441 9.80 15.55 5.08
CA GLY A 441 10.50 15.73 3.81
C GLY A 441 9.81 15.05 2.61
N GLY A 442 8.92 14.10 2.84
CA GLY A 442 8.14 13.42 1.82
C GLY A 442 6.65 13.47 2.11
N LYS A 443 5.81 13.46 1.09
CA LYS A 443 4.36 13.47 1.29
C LYS A 443 3.91 12.20 2.01
N ALA A 444 3.48 12.33 3.25
CA ALA A 444 2.91 11.26 4.04
C ALA A 444 1.39 11.29 3.95
N ARG A 445 0.72 10.17 4.29
CA ARG A 445 -0.76 10.10 4.27
C ARG A 445 -1.42 11.14 5.17
N TYR A 446 -0.78 11.51 6.28
CA TYR A 446 -1.31 12.50 7.23
C TYR A 446 -1.04 13.94 6.81
N THR A 447 -0.12 14.20 5.86
CA THR A 447 0.11 15.57 5.33
C THR A 447 -1.01 16.07 4.41
N GLN A 448 -2.05 15.28 4.16
CA GLN A 448 -3.28 15.77 3.51
C GLN A 448 -4.10 16.73 4.39
N TYR A 449 -3.77 16.81 5.67
CA TYR A 449 -4.26 17.79 6.64
C TYR A 449 -3.08 18.47 7.31
N PRO A 450 -3.21 19.71 7.82
CA PRO A 450 -2.16 20.38 8.59
C PRO A 450 -1.98 19.67 9.94
N THR A 451 -1.13 18.65 9.97
CA THR A 451 -0.81 17.81 11.13
C THR A 451 0.65 17.91 11.54
N VAL A 452 1.51 18.33 10.61
CA VAL A 452 2.96 18.46 10.75
C VAL A 452 3.44 19.58 9.82
N PHE A 453 4.67 20.06 10.01
CA PHE A 453 5.31 20.96 9.06
C PHE A 453 5.70 20.19 7.80
N PHE A 454 5.08 20.53 6.69
CA PHE A 454 5.34 19.95 5.38
C PHE A 454 5.52 21.09 4.36
N PRO A 455 6.77 21.53 4.12
CA PRO A 455 7.10 22.61 3.21
C PRO A 455 6.72 22.31 1.76
N GLU A 456 6.65 23.35 0.93
CA GLU A 456 6.27 23.21 -0.49
C GLU A 456 7.47 23.00 -1.43
N SER A 457 8.70 23.24 -0.93
CA SER A 457 9.93 23.11 -1.72
C SER A 457 11.12 22.63 -0.87
N PRO A 458 12.19 22.07 -1.49
CA PRO A 458 13.41 21.72 -0.78
C PRO A 458 14.08 22.93 -0.08
N GLN A 459 14.02 24.11 -0.68
CA GLN A 459 14.57 25.35 -0.12
C GLN A 459 13.81 25.77 1.14
N GLU A 460 12.50 25.62 1.13
CA GLU A 460 11.66 25.90 2.28
C GLU A 460 11.84 24.86 3.39
N PHE A 461 12.04 23.58 3.02
CA PHE A 461 12.42 22.54 3.96
C PHE A 461 13.73 22.89 4.67
N GLN A 462 14.76 23.29 3.92
CA GLN A 462 16.04 23.69 4.49
C GLN A 462 15.92 24.89 5.43
N LYS A 463 15.22 25.97 5.00
CA LYS A 463 14.98 27.14 5.86
C LYS A 463 14.24 26.79 7.15
N THR A 464 13.23 25.92 7.06
CA THR A 464 12.47 25.50 8.23
C THR A 464 13.33 24.67 9.17
N ALA A 465 14.16 23.76 8.64
CA ALA A 465 15.09 22.98 9.43
C ALA A 465 16.12 23.87 10.15
N GLU A 466 16.73 24.84 9.44
CA GLU A 466 17.66 25.81 10.03
C GLU A 466 16.99 26.68 11.11
N TYR A 467 15.75 27.13 10.85
CA TYR A 467 14.97 27.83 11.88
C TYR A 467 14.76 26.94 13.12
N PHE A 468 14.37 25.67 12.96
CA PHE A 468 14.14 24.76 14.09
C PHE A 468 15.43 24.47 14.87
N LEU A 469 16.54 24.30 14.17
CA LEU A 469 17.84 24.06 14.78
C LEU A 469 18.31 25.25 15.65
N ASN A 470 18.03 26.49 15.21
CA ASN A 470 18.47 27.70 15.89
C ASN A 470 17.45 28.28 16.90
N ALA A 471 16.16 27.97 16.77
CA ALA A 471 15.14 28.50 17.66
C ALA A 471 15.27 27.94 19.09
N GLU A 472 15.07 28.77 20.09
CA GLU A 472 14.99 28.32 21.48
C GLU A 472 13.75 27.43 21.71
N LYS A 473 12.62 27.82 21.08
CA LYS A 473 11.35 27.09 21.11
C LYS A 473 10.72 27.09 19.72
N ILE A 474 10.21 25.94 19.32
CA ILE A 474 9.45 25.79 18.07
C ILE A 474 7.96 25.92 18.41
N GLU A 475 7.29 26.92 17.86
CA GLU A 475 5.84 27.07 18.01
C GLU A 475 5.12 26.16 17.01
N VAL A 476 4.36 25.20 17.54
CA VAL A 476 3.51 24.29 16.73
C VAL A 476 2.10 24.87 16.68
N PRO A 477 1.51 25.04 15.49
CA PRO A 477 0.13 25.49 15.37
C PRO A 477 -0.83 24.55 16.13
N PRO A 478 -1.75 25.06 16.96
CA PRO A 478 -2.66 24.24 17.76
C PRO A 478 -3.52 23.28 16.93
N GLU A 479 -3.83 23.66 15.69
CA GLU A 479 -4.59 22.83 14.76
C GLU A 479 -3.84 21.55 14.34
N PHE A 480 -2.51 21.48 14.44
CA PHE A 480 -1.76 20.29 14.04
C PHE A 480 -2.13 19.09 14.90
N GLN A 481 -2.09 19.25 16.21
CA GLN A 481 -2.44 18.18 17.15
C GLN A 481 -3.94 17.84 17.05
N HIS A 482 -4.80 18.84 16.94
CA HIS A 482 -6.23 18.64 16.75
C HIS A 482 -6.52 17.80 15.49
N ASN A 483 -5.94 18.18 14.35
CA ASN A 483 -6.09 17.46 13.11
C ASN A 483 -5.45 16.07 13.15
N ALA A 484 -4.30 15.90 13.83
CA ALA A 484 -3.66 14.59 13.99
C ALA A 484 -4.55 13.60 14.74
N HIS A 485 -5.23 14.04 15.83
CA HIS A 485 -6.20 13.20 16.54
C HIS A 485 -7.40 12.84 15.66
N ARG A 486 -7.99 13.82 14.98
CA ARG A 486 -9.12 13.59 14.04
C ARG A 486 -8.72 12.63 12.94
N PHE A 487 -7.56 12.85 12.33
CA PHE A 487 -7.07 12.02 11.23
C PHE A 487 -6.80 10.58 11.67
N LEU A 488 -6.08 10.37 12.78
CA LEU A 488 -5.78 9.04 13.25
C LEU A 488 -7.04 8.28 13.66
N TYR A 489 -7.98 8.94 14.36
CA TYR A 489 -9.26 8.32 14.72
C TYR A 489 -10.03 7.90 13.47
N TYR A 490 -10.13 8.81 12.49
CA TYR A 490 -10.87 8.55 11.26
C TYR A 490 -10.23 7.40 10.47
N GLN A 491 -8.91 7.39 10.36
CA GLN A 491 -8.16 6.33 9.70
C GLN A 491 -8.37 4.96 10.34
N LEU A 492 -8.29 4.91 11.67
CA LEU A 492 -8.42 3.64 12.42
C LEU A 492 -9.85 3.10 12.43
N TYR A 493 -10.83 3.98 12.67
CA TYR A 493 -12.17 3.55 13.07
C TYR A 493 -13.27 3.88 12.06
N ARG A 494 -12.98 4.73 11.07
CA ARG A 494 -13.96 5.14 10.07
C ARG A 494 -13.62 4.62 8.67
N ALA A 495 -12.35 4.76 8.26
CA ALA A 495 -11.90 4.35 6.94
C ALA A 495 -11.44 2.88 6.89
N SER A 496 -11.13 2.26 8.04
CA SER A 496 -10.75 0.85 8.14
C SER A 496 -11.99 -0.02 8.28
N LEU A 497 -12.53 -0.50 7.16
CA LEU A 497 -13.76 -1.32 7.11
C LEU A 497 -13.50 -2.73 7.63
N PRO A 498 -14.21 -3.21 8.67
CA PRO A 498 -13.91 -4.48 9.31
C PRO A 498 -14.41 -5.69 8.52
N PHE A 499 -13.54 -6.68 8.33
CA PHE A 499 -13.84 -8.01 7.78
C PHE A 499 -13.61 -9.13 8.80
N ASN A 500 -13.38 -8.77 10.05
CA ASN A 500 -13.06 -9.70 11.13
C ASN A 500 -14.15 -10.74 11.42
N GLN A 501 -15.41 -10.45 11.11
CA GLN A 501 -16.50 -11.45 11.20
C GLN A 501 -16.32 -12.59 10.20
N TYR A 502 -15.66 -12.36 9.07
CA TYR A 502 -15.45 -13.34 7.99
C TYR A 502 -14.07 -13.97 8.01
N LEU A 503 -13.07 -13.27 8.58
CA LEU A 503 -11.67 -13.62 8.45
C LEU A 503 -11.01 -13.95 9.79
N GLN A 504 -10.09 -14.89 9.75
CA GLN A 504 -9.18 -15.23 10.85
C GLN A 504 -7.76 -15.45 10.32
N THR A 505 -6.78 -15.43 11.21
CA THR A 505 -5.38 -15.68 10.86
C THR A 505 -5.24 -17.05 10.20
N GLY A 506 -4.51 -17.10 9.11
CA GLY A 506 -4.18 -18.34 8.42
C GLY A 506 -3.05 -19.10 9.09
N SER A 507 -2.82 -20.32 8.63
CA SER A 507 -1.75 -21.20 9.12
C SER A 507 -0.34 -20.71 8.72
N ARG A 508 -0.24 -19.71 7.84
CA ARG A 508 1.02 -19.10 7.40
C ARG A 508 0.94 -17.58 7.54
N LEU A 509 2.06 -16.98 7.91
CA LEU A 509 2.18 -15.52 8.01
C LEU A 509 1.79 -14.82 6.69
N GLY A 510 0.96 -13.78 6.79
CA GLY A 510 0.48 -12.99 5.65
C GLY A 510 -0.68 -13.61 4.87
N PHE A 511 -1.25 -14.73 5.35
CA PHE A 511 -2.44 -15.36 4.79
C PHE A 511 -3.57 -15.41 5.83
N VAL A 512 -4.80 -15.46 5.32
CA VAL A 512 -6.02 -15.55 6.12
C VAL A 512 -6.84 -16.78 5.73
N GLN A 513 -7.77 -17.13 6.61
CA GLN A 513 -8.76 -18.17 6.38
C GLN A 513 -10.15 -17.60 6.61
N LEU A 514 -11.15 -18.10 5.87
CA LEU A 514 -12.53 -17.79 6.16
C LEU A 514 -12.96 -18.44 7.48
N LYS A 515 -13.65 -17.69 8.32
CA LYS A 515 -14.42 -18.25 9.43
C LYS A 515 -15.63 -19.04 8.92
N PRO A 516 -16.25 -19.90 9.72
CA PRO A 516 -17.60 -20.39 9.41
C PRO A 516 -18.61 -19.24 9.48
N PHE A 517 -19.33 -18.99 8.39
CA PHE A 517 -20.45 -18.05 8.34
C PHE A 517 -21.43 -18.47 7.24
N SER A 518 -22.68 -17.97 7.32
CA SER A 518 -23.69 -18.14 6.29
C SER A 518 -23.49 -17.13 5.16
N TRP A 519 -23.80 -17.50 3.92
CA TRP A 519 -23.78 -16.56 2.80
C TRP A 519 -24.67 -15.32 3.06
N SER A 520 -25.78 -15.48 3.82
CA SER A 520 -26.68 -14.38 4.17
C SER A 520 -26.01 -13.28 5.00
N GLU A 521 -24.91 -13.59 5.73
CA GLU A 521 -24.13 -12.59 6.48
C GLU A 521 -23.35 -11.62 5.56
N LEU A 522 -23.24 -11.95 4.26
CA LEU A 522 -22.66 -11.04 3.27
C LEU A 522 -23.66 -10.05 2.67
N LEU A 523 -24.95 -10.20 2.97
CA LEU A 523 -25.96 -9.26 2.52
C LEU A 523 -25.80 -7.91 3.24
N PRO A 524 -25.99 -6.78 2.54
CA PRO A 524 -25.84 -5.44 3.14
C PRO A 524 -26.71 -5.19 4.38
N GLU A 525 -27.90 -5.76 4.44
CA GLU A 525 -28.81 -5.68 5.59
C GLU A 525 -28.26 -6.39 6.83
N ASN A 526 -27.32 -7.32 6.66
CA ASN A 526 -26.70 -8.09 7.75
C ASN A 526 -25.23 -7.68 8.01
N SER A 527 -24.69 -6.74 7.22
CA SER A 527 -23.29 -6.33 7.29
C SER A 527 -23.11 -4.85 6.95
N THR A 528 -22.85 -4.02 7.93
CA THR A 528 -22.56 -2.60 7.70
C THR A 528 -21.34 -2.41 6.78
N THR A 529 -20.32 -3.25 6.89
CA THR A 529 -19.17 -3.21 5.97
C THR A 529 -19.60 -3.42 4.51
N MET A 530 -20.41 -4.44 4.24
CA MET A 530 -20.89 -4.71 2.89
C MET A 530 -21.87 -3.65 2.41
N GLN A 531 -22.67 -3.08 3.30
CA GLN A 531 -23.55 -1.96 3.00
C GLN A 531 -22.74 -0.74 2.56
N VAL A 532 -21.73 -0.31 3.34
CA VAL A 532 -20.87 0.84 3.03
C VAL A 532 -20.14 0.64 1.69
N ILE A 533 -19.57 -0.54 1.46
CA ILE A 533 -18.87 -0.84 0.21
C ILE A 533 -19.85 -0.80 -0.98
N ARG A 534 -21.01 -1.44 -0.85
CA ARG A 534 -22.03 -1.45 -1.92
C ARG A 534 -22.51 -0.04 -2.24
N GLU A 535 -22.89 0.73 -1.23
CA GLU A 535 -23.34 2.12 -1.38
C GLU A 535 -22.25 2.99 -1.99
N GLY A 536 -21.01 2.86 -1.52
CA GLY A 536 -19.86 3.56 -2.07
C GLY A 536 -19.62 3.25 -3.54
N ILE A 537 -19.73 1.97 -3.94
CA ILE A 537 -19.57 1.57 -5.34
C ILE A 537 -20.73 2.11 -6.21
N ILE A 538 -21.97 2.00 -5.76
CA ILE A 538 -23.15 2.40 -6.55
C ILE A 538 -23.34 3.91 -6.57
N ASN A 539 -23.21 4.58 -5.43
CA ASN A 539 -23.57 6.00 -5.28
C ASN A 539 -22.38 6.96 -5.48
N GLY A 540 -21.18 6.47 -5.70
CA GLY A 540 -20.04 7.30 -6.07
C GLY A 540 -19.26 7.90 -4.89
N SER A 541 -19.51 7.50 -3.65
CA SER A 541 -18.75 7.97 -2.48
C SER A 541 -18.52 6.84 -1.47
N LEU A 542 -17.26 6.57 -1.16
CA LEU A 542 -16.86 5.66 -0.07
C LEU A 542 -16.65 6.48 1.21
N ALA A 543 -17.76 6.82 1.87
CA ALA A 543 -17.77 7.78 2.98
C ALA A 543 -17.28 7.21 4.33
N GLY A 544 -16.82 5.97 4.39
CA GLY A 544 -16.47 5.30 5.64
C GLY A 544 -17.70 4.77 6.41
N LEU A 545 -17.47 4.29 7.63
CA LEU A 545 -18.55 3.75 8.47
C LEU A 545 -19.44 4.89 9.00
N PRO A 546 -20.78 4.70 9.09
CA PRO A 546 -21.68 5.66 9.70
C PRO A 546 -21.30 5.97 11.14
N VAL A 547 -21.42 7.23 11.56
CA VAL A 547 -21.04 7.67 12.93
C VAL A 547 -21.72 6.84 14.01
N GLU A 548 -23.01 6.54 13.82
CA GLU A 548 -23.83 5.80 14.77
C GLU A 548 -23.42 4.33 14.96
N ASN A 549 -22.76 3.74 13.98
CA ASN A 549 -22.33 2.34 13.99
C ASN A 549 -20.80 2.17 14.09
N GLY A 550 -20.04 3.26 13.96
CA GLY A 550 -18.57 3.22 13.97
C GLY A 550 -18.01 2.63 15.26
N ASP A 551 -18.65 2.89 16.38
CA ASP A 551 -18.22 2.41 17.70
C ASP A 551 -18.64 0.97 18.01
N ARG A 552 -19.59 0.40 17.28
CA ARG A 552 -20.06 -0.99 17.48
C ARG A 552 -19.20 -2.04 16.80
N PHE A 553 -18.41 -1.66 15.79
CA PHE A 553 -17.52 -2.57 15.04
C PHE A 553 -16.11 -2.65 15.61
N LEU A 554 -15.96 -2.17 16.82
CA LEU A 554 -14.73 -2.20 17.54
C LEU A 554 -14.38 -3.64 17.90
N LEU A 555 -13.21 -4.06 17.45
CA LEU A 555 -12.62 -5.26 17.97
C LEU A 555 -12.49 -5.09 19.49
N PRO A 556 -12.89 -6.08 20.29
CA PRO A 556 -12.50 -6.08 21.70
C PRO A 556 -10.99 -5.89 21.78
N ALA A 557 -10.55 -5.08 22.73
CA ALA A 557 -9.13 -4.93 23.01
C ALA A 557 -8.49 -6.33 22.98
N VAL A 558 -7.42 -6.48 22.23
CA VAL A 558 -6.68 -7.76 22.17
C VAL A 558 -6.27 -8.04 23.59
N GLN A 559 -6.91 -9.06 24.23
CA GLN A 559 -6.50 -9.59 25.51
C GLN A 559 -5.13 -10.23 25.41
#